data_4f5ba17f60d73a97bb459a939c267533
#
_entry.id   4f5ba17f60d73a97bb459a939c267533
#
_cell.length_a   1.000
_cell.length_b   1.000
_cell.length_c   1.000
_cell.angle_alpha   90.00
_cell.angle_beta   90.00
_cell.angle_gamma   90.00
#
_symmetry.space_group_name_H-M   'P 1'
#
loop_
_entity.id
_entity.type
_entity.pdbx_description
1 polymer ?
#
loop_
_entity_poly.entity_id
_entity_poly.type
_entity_poly.pdbx_seq_one_letter_code
_entity_poly.pdbx_strand_id
1 'polypeptide(L)'
;MPIIRQAVPVTQAALIFISVKKEKQMFTGIVEEMGTIRQIKKGRASAVLTIGAKKVLEDAHIGDSIAVNGICLTVTSLGGDSFTADVMHETLRRTALSRLAPGVRVNLERAMATDGRFGGHIVAGHVDGVGTVTDLRRDDNAIWYTFRADPQVLRYIVEKGSITIDGISLTVASVDRTGFSISAIPHTVAQTVLQDRRKGDPVNLETDIIGKYVEKLLYAGPPMQGTAAEGGIGAGGSEKKSPGGITREFLMKNGF
;
A
#
# COMPACT_ATOMS: atom_id res chain seq x y z
N MET A 1 47.14 6.73 58.65
CA MET A 1 47.27 7.03 57.19
C MET A 1 46.05 6.48 56.46
N PRO A 2 45.14 7.30 55.94
CA PRO A 2 44.03 6.80 55.22
C PRO A 2 44.34 6.69 53.71
N ILE A 3 43.97 5.55 53.13
CA ILE A 3 44.13 5.20 51.71
C ILE A 3 43.07 5.96 50.90
N ILE A 4 43.54 6.91 50.12
CA ILE A 4 42.70 7.62 49.15
C ILE A 4 42.45 6.67 47.99
N ARG A 5 41.17 6.22 47.82
CA ARG A 5 40.72 5.58 46.60
C ARG A 5 40.45 6.64 45.55
N GLN A 6 41.26 6.68 44.51
CA GLN A 6 41.02 7.46 43.32
C GLN A 6 39.82 6.86 42.59
N ALA A 7 38.79 7.70 42.36
CA ALA A 7 37.66 7.40 41.48
C ALA A 7 38.11 7.51 40.01
N VAL A 8 37.93 6.44 39.25
CA VAL A 8 38.13 6.39 37.81
C VAL A 8 36.98 7.18 37.18
N PRO A 9 37.22 8.14 36.29
CA PRO A 9 36.14 8.85 35.60
C PRO A 9 35.43 7.89 34.62
N VAL A 10 34.13 7.74 34.80
CA VAL A 10 33.23 7.06 33.84
C VAL A 10 33.24 7.89 32.56
N THR A 11 33.93 7.40 31.56
CA THR A 11 33.88 7.92 30.18
C THR A 11 32.43 7.90 29.73
N GLN A 12 31.93 9.06 29.43
CA GLN A 12 30.62 9.32 28.90
C GLN A 12 30.52 8.62 27.52
N ALA A 13 30.09 7.36 27.51
CA ALA A 13 29.72 6.68 26.30
C ALA A 13 28.53 7.43 25.74
N ALA A 14 28.75 8.17 24.68
CA ALA A 14 27.71 8.82 23.89
C ALA A 14 26.76 7.72 23.40
N LEU A 15 25.64 7.56 24.08
CA LEU A 15 24.49 6.84 23.57
C LEU A 15 23.99 7.61 22.33
N ILE A 16 24.49 7.21 21.16
CA ILE A 16 23.89 7.58 19.90
C ILE A 16 22.55 6.85 19.87
N PHE A 17 21.52 7.49 20.41
CA PHE A 17 20.14 7.13 20.10
C PHE A 17 19.96 7.45 18.62
N ILE A 18 20.20 6.47 17.76
CA ILE A 18 19.58 6.45 16.43
C ILE A 18 18.10 6.26 16.71
N SER A 19 17.39 7.37 16.89
CA SER A 19 15.94 7.41 16.83
C SER A 19 15.56 7.09 15.39
N VAL A 20 15.50 5.80 15.06
CA VAL A 20 14.78 5.35 13.87
C VAL A 20 13.32 5.58 14.21
N LYS A 21 12.83 6.78 13.94
CA LYS A 21 11.41 7.04 13.80
C LYS A 21 10.93 6.12 12.68
N LYS A 22 10.47 4.95 13.03
CA LYS A 22 9.76 4.06 12.13
C LYS A 22 8.36 4.67 11.96
N GLU A 23 8.31 5.75 11.19
CA GLU A 23 7.03 6.33 10.82
C GLU A 23 6.28 5.27 10.03
N LYS A 24 5.07 4.95 10.47
CA LYS A 24 4.18 4.09 9.71
C LYS A 24 3.84 4.88 8.45
N GLN A 25 4.46 4.48 7.35
CA GLN A 25 4.26 5.08 6.04
C GLN A 25 2.85 4.72 5.59
N MET A 26 1.96 5.69 5.56
CA MET A 26 0.57 5.55 5.16
C MET A 26 0.27 6.63 4.13
N PHE A 27 -0.50 6.27 3.13
CA PHE A 27 -1.02 7.17 2.10
C PHE A 27 -2.54 7.22 2.19
N THR A 28 -3.14 8.14 1.45
CA THR A 28 -4.59 8.32 1.42
C THR A 28 -5.20 8.02 0.06
N GLY A 29 -4.37 7.91 -0.97
CA GLY A 29 -4.79 7.80 -2.37
C GLY A 29 -5.22 9.15 -2.96
N ILE A 30 -4.83 10.25 -2.34
CA ILE A 30 -5.04 11.60 -2.87
C ILE A 30 -3.76 12.06 -3.55
N VAL A 31 -3.77 12.01 -4.88
CA VAL A 31 -2.61 12.39 -5.71
C VAL A 31 -2.30 13.87 -5.50
N GLU A 32 -1.06 14.20 -5.21
CA GLU A 32 -0.62 15.57 -5.00
C GLU A 32 -0.14 16.24 -6.29
N GLU A 33 0.53 15.48 -7.16
CA GLU A 33 0.94 15.91 -8.50
C GLU A 33 1.20 14.73 -9.43
N MET A 34 1.29 15.04 -10.72
CA MET A 34 1.84 14.11 -11.72
C MET A 34 3.32 14.40 -11.92
N GLY A 35 4.17 13.45 -11.57
CA GLY A 35 5.59 13.47 -11.92
C GLY A 35 5.85 12.84 -13.27
N THR A 36 7.12 12.81 -13.68
CA THR A 36 7.56 12.20 -14.94
C THR A 36 8.77 11.30 -14.71
N ILE A 37 8.74 10.09 -15.21
CA ILE A 37 9.91 9.21 -15.22
C ILE A 37 10.99 9.85 -16.12
N ARG A 38 12.10 10.27 -15.55
CA ARG A 38 13.24 10.83 -16.32
C ARG A 38 14.22 9.76 -16.77
N GLN A 39 14.51 8.82 -15.87
CA GLN A 39 15.47 7.76 -16.12
C GLN A 39 15.10 6.49 -15.38
N ILE A 40 15.40 5.35 -16.00
CA ILE A 40 15.31 4.03 -15.38
C ILE A 40 16.68 3.36 -15.57
N LYS A 41 17.47 3.29 -14.51
CA LYS A 41 18.76 2.59 -14.52
C LYS A 41 18.56 1.18 -14.00
N LYS A 42 18.49 0.22 -14.94
CA LYS A 42 18.30 -1.20 -14.58
C LYS A 42 19.60 -1.78 -14.03
N GLY A 43 19.56 -2.40 -12.86
CA GLY A 43 20.60 -3.22 -12.28
C GLY A 43 20.33 -4.71 -12.54
N ARG A 44 21.15 -5.57 -11.92
CA ARG A 44 21.05 -7.03 -12.08
C ARG A 44 19.77 -7.60 -11.42
N ALA A 45 19.36 -7.06 -10.28
CA ALA A 45 18.22 -7.50 -9.49
C ALA A 45 17.41 -6.32 -8.89
N SER A 46 17.59 -5.11 -9.42
CA SER A 46 16.93 -3.88 -8.97
C SER A 46 16.90 -2.87 -10.11
N ALA A 47 16.20 -1.76 -9.91
CA ALA A 47 16.31 -0.59 -10.76
C ALA A 47 16.32 0.67 -9.90
N VAL A 48 17.00 1.71 -10.39
CA VAL A 48 16.91 3.06 -9.82
C VAL A 48 16.05 3.88 -10.76
N LEU A 49 14.96 4.43 -10.22
CA LEU A 49 14.11 5.37 -10.93
C LEU A 49 14.55 6.80 -10.60
N THR A 50 14.68 7.66 -11.60
CA THR A 50 14.77 9.11 -11.42
C THR A 50 13.44 9.71 -11.87
N ILE A 51 12.76 10.40 -10.96
CA ILE A 51 11.41 10.92 -11.15
C ILE A 51 11.45 12.43 -11.02
N GLY A 52 11.04 13.13 -12.07
CA GLY A 52 10.85 14.57 -12.06
C GLY A 52 9.58 14.94 -11.30
N ALA A 53 9.70 15.87 -10.36
CA ALA A 53 8.60 16.31 -9.48
C ALA A 53 8.88 17.73 -9.00
N LYS A 54 7.88 18.36 -8.36
CA LYS A 54 7.99 19.69 -7.73
C LYS A 54 7.34 19.71 -6.36
N LYS A 55 6.03 19.50 -6.29
CA LYS A 55 5.23 19.63 -5.07
C LYS A 55 5.64 18.64 -3.98
N VAL A 56 5.82 17.38 -4.34
CA VAL A 56 6.23 16.35 -3.38
C VAL A 56 7.66 16.53 -2.88
N LEU A 57 8.45 17.43 -3.49
CA LEU A 57 9.83 17.73 -3.08
C LEU A 57 9.93 18.88 -2.08
N GLU A 58 8.85 19.65 -1.85
CA GLU A 58 8.89 20.88 -1.02
C GLU A 58 9.37 20.62 0.41
N ASP A 59 9.05 19.45 0.97
CA ASP A 59 9.44 19.06 2.33
C ASP A 59 9.98 17.61 2.41
N ALA A 60 10.23 16.98 1.26
CA ALA A 60 10.74 15.61 1.21
C ALA A 60 12.21 15.54 1.67
N HIS A 61 12.54 14.48 2.39
CA HIS A 61 13.89 14.15 2.84
C HIS A 61 14.33 12.78 2.33
N ILE A 62 15.63 12.54 2.32
CA ILE A 62 16.16 11.19 2.03
C ILE A 62 15.66 10.24 3.13
N GLY A 63 15.09 9.11 2.72
CA GLY A 63 14.46 8.14 3.61
C GLY A 63 12.95 8.25 3.70
N ASP A 64 12.35 9.35 3.24
CA ASP A 64 10.89 9.48 3.19
C ASP A 64 10.30 8.57 2.12
N SER A 65 9.00 8.28 2.26
CA SER A 65 8.24 7.51 1.29
C SER A 65 7.38 8.39 0.41
N ILE A 66 7.46 8.13 -0.88
CA ILE A 66 6.59 8.71 -1.90
C ILE A 66 5.92 7.55 -2.66
N ALA A 67 4.59 7.57 -2.73
CA ALA A 67 3.86 6.64 -3.59
C ALA A 67 4.00 7.07 -5.05
N VAL A 68 4.47 6.16 -5.90
CA VAL A 68 4.63 6.35 -7.35
C VAL A 68 3.67 5.40 -8.05
N ASN A 69 2.62 5.92 -8.67
CA ASN A 69 1.49 5.11 -9.15
C ASN A 69 1.01 4.09 -8.09
N GLY A 70 0.87 4.54 -6.84
CA GLY A 70 0.43 3.71 -5.71
C GLY A 70 1.47 2.76 -5.14
N ILE A 71 2.72 2.82 -5.59
CA ILE A 71 3.79 1.99 -5.05
C ILE A 71 4.63 2.82 -4.10
N CYS A 72 4.69 2.41 -2.85
CA CYS A 72 5.54 3.03 -1.83
C CYS A 72 7.02 2.85 -2.19
N LEU A 73 7.70 3.94 -2.47
CA LEU A 73 9.13 3.97 -2.77
C LEU A 73 9.85 4.92 -1.80
N THR A 74 11.01 4.48 -1.33
CA THR A 74 11.85 5.29 -0.44
C THR A 74 12.76 6.20 -1.26
N VAL A 75 12.78 7.48 -0.92
CA VAL A 75 13.66 8.50 -1.52
C VAL A 75 15.10 8.18 -1.17
N THR A 76 15.95 7.96 -2.17
CA THR A 76 17.38 7.66 -1.99
C THR A 76 18.30 8.86 -2.29
N SER A 77 17.85 9.78 -3.12
CA SER A 77 18.48 11.09 -3.30
C SER A 77 17.47 12.14 -3.77
N LEU A 78 17.79 13.41 -3.51
CA LEU A 78 16.99 14.56 -3.90
C LEU A 78 17.80 15.47 -4.82
N GLY A 79 17.18 15.93 -5.90
CA GLY A 79 17.64 16.99 -6.78
C GLY A 79 16.74 18.21 -6.67
N GLY A 80 17.06 19.29 -7.38
CA GLY A 80 16.26 20.52 -7.37
C GLY A 80 14.85 20.34 -7.95
N ASP A 81 14.66 19.36 -8.84
CA ASP A 81 13.40 19.11 -9.56
C ASP A 81 13.17 17.62 -9.81
N SER A 82 13.81 16.76 -9.03
CA SER A 82 13.68 15.30 -9.14
C SER A 82 14.14 14.59 -7.87
N PHE A 83 13.70 13.38 -7.69
CA PHE A 83 14.22 12.44 -6.69
C PHE A 83 14.55 11.09 -7.32
N THR A 84 15.36 10.31 -6.61
CA THR A 84 15.62 8.91 -6.99
C THR A 84 15.02 7.97 -5.97
N ALA A 85 14.61 6.80 -6.43
CA ALA A 85 14.15 5.72 -5.58
C ALA A 85 14.64 4.38 -6.13
N ASP A 86 15.01 3.47 -5.21
CA ASP A 86 15.39 2.12 -5.54
C ASP A 86 14.14 1.22 -5.62
N VAL A 87 14.08 0.40 -6.67
CA VAL A 87 12.96 -0.53 -6.89
C VAL A 87 13.50 -1.94 -6.96
N MET A 88 12.99 -2.82 -6.12
CA MET A 88 13.33 -4.23 -6.12
C MET A 88 12.76 -4.93 -7.36
N HIS A 89 13.44 -5.98 -7.83
CA HIS A 89 13.00 -6.75 -8.99
C HIS A 89 11.59 -7.35 -8.81
N GLU A 90 11.26 -7.78 -7.60
CA GLU A 90 9.92 -8.30 -7.29
C GLU A 90 8.83 -7.23 -7.50
N THR A 91 9.08 -5.99 -7.08
CA THR A 91 8.17 -4.86 -7.30
C THR A 91 7.98 -4.58 -8.79
N LEU A 92 9.09 -4.56 -9.56
CA LEU A 92 9.02 -4.39 -11.02
C LEU A 92 8.20 -5.50 -11.68
N ARG A 93 8.33 -6.74 -11.21
CA ARG A 93 7.65 -7.90 -11.79
C ARG A 93 6.15 -7.93 -11.48
N ARG A 94 5.76 -7.50 -10.26
CA ARG A 94 4.37 -7.57 -9.77
C ARG A 94 3.53 -6.35 -10.07
N THR A 95 4.12 -5.31 -10.62
CA THR A 95 3.45 -4.03 -10.83
C THR A 95 3.55 -3.55 -12.27
N ALA A 96 2.74 -2.56 -12.61
CA ALA A 96 2.80 -1.90 -13.92
C ALA A 96 4.09 -1.07 -14.13
N LEU A 97 4.96 -0.93 -13.10
CA LEU A 97 6.27 -0.25 -13.22
C LEU A 97 7.18 -0.90 -14.29
N SER A 98 7.04 -2.19 -14.54
CA SER A 98 7.81 -2.90 -15.57
C SER A 98 7.62 -2.33 -16.99
N ARG A 99 6.52 -1.62 -17.21
CA ARG A 99 6.17 -1.00 -18.50
C ARG A 99 6.49 0.48 -18.58
N LEU A 100 7.02 1.08 -17.50
CA LEU A 100 7.42 2.47 -17.53
C LEU A 100 8.63 2.68 -18.45
N ALA A 101 8.63 3.84 -19.08
CA ALA A 101 9.75 4.34 -19.91
C ALA A 101 10.02 5.81 -19.55
N PRO A 102 11.19 6.34 -19.84
CA PRO A 102 11.44 7.78 -19.74
C PRO A 102 10.38 8.58 -20.50
N GLY A 103 9.90 9.67 -19.90
CA GLY A 103 8.84 10.52 -20.43
C GLY A 103 7.43 10.14 -20.00
N VAL A 104 7.21 8.94 -19.40
CA VAL A 104 5.88 8.54 -18.91
C VAL A 104 5.55 9.28 -17.61
N ARG A 105 4.31 9.77 -17.52
CA ARG A 105 3.78 10.42 -16.31
C ARG A 105 3.37 9.37 -15.27
N VAL A 106 3.53 9.75 -14.00
CA VAL A 106 3.18 8.93 -12.83
C VAL A 106 2.49 9.80 -11.78
N ASN A 107 1.52 9.23 -11.07
CA ASN A 107 0.92 9.87 -9.90
C ASN A 107 1.90 9.86 -8.73
N LEU A 108 1.96 10.95 -7.99
CA LEU A 108 2.81 11.10 -6.81
C LEU A 108 1.99 11.53 -5.61
N GLU A 109 2.25 10.90 -4.46
CA GLU A 109 1.70 11.26 -3.15
C GLU A 109 2.77 11.03 -2.10
N ARG A 110 3.02 12.00 -1.20
CA ARG A 110 3.88 11.82 -0.03
C ARG A 110 3.19 10.97 1.02
N ALA A 111 3.95 10.27 1.84
CA ALA A 111 3.39 9.65 3.04
C ALA A 111 2.69 10.72 3.90
N MET A 112 1.51 10.39 4.42
CA MET A 112 0.67 11.30 5.18
C MET A 112 1.38 11.79 6.44
N ALA A 113 1.41 13.10 6.63
CA ALA A 113 1.86 13.72 7.88
C ALA A 113 0.87 13.40 9.03
N THR A 114 1.38 13.38 10.27
CA THR A 114 0.57 13.03 11.45
C THR A 114 -0.58 13.99 11.73
N ASP A 115 -0.48 15.22 11.24
CA ASP A 115 -1.48 16.29 11.31
C ASP A 115 -2.21 16.52 9.97
N GLY A 116 -1.95 15.65 8.99
CA GLY A 116 -2.53 15.69 7.65
C GLY A 116 -4.02 15.33 7.63
N ARG A 117 -4.72 15.79 6.58
CA ARG A 117 -6.12 15.40 6.34
C ARG A 117 -6.18 14.01 5.73
N PHE A 118 -7.10 13.19 6.23
CA PHE A 118 -7.42 11.90 5.67
C PHE A 118 -8.55 12.05 4.63
N GLY A 119 -8.18 12.28 3.37
CA GLY A 119 -9.14 12.62 2.30
C GLY A 119 -9.64 11.44 1.46
N GLY A 120 -9.00 10.28 1.55
CA GLY A 120 -9.35 9.06 0.79
C GLY A 120 -9.65 7.87 1.71
N HIS A 121 -8.89 6.78 1.57
CA HIS A 121 -8.95 5.61 2.45
C HIS A 121 -7.54 5.17 2.87
N ILE A 122 -7.43 4.14 3.71
CA ILE A 122 -6.12 3.62 4.16
C ILE A 122 -5.41 2.94 2.99
N VAL A 123 -4.32 3.56 2.52
CA VAL A 123 -3.48 3.07 1.43
C VAL A 123 -2.09 2.81 1.96
N ALA A 124 -1.60 1.58 1.78
CA ALA A 124 -0.29 1.18 2.26
C ALA A 124 0.83 1.43 1.22
N GLY A 125 0.46 1.61 -0.04
CA GLY A 125 1.41 1.66 -1.16
C GLY A 125 1.93 0.28 -1.56
N HIS A 126 1.18 -0.77 -1.22
CA HIS A 126 1.51 -2.16 -1.50
C HIS A 126 0.52 -2.77 -2.48
N VAL A 127 0.85 -2.69 -3.75
CA VAL A 127 0.02 -3.16 -4.86
C VAL A 127 -0.29 -4.64 -4.75
N ASP A 128 -1.56 -5.01 -4.84
CA ASP A 128 -2.04 -6.39 -4.80
C ASP A 128 -1.95 -7.09 -6.15
N GLY A 129 -2.09 -6.32 -7.22
CA GLY A 129 -2.05 -6.86 -8.58
C GLY A 129 -2.13 -5.78 -9.64
N VAL A 130 -2.09 -6.23 -10.88
CA VAL A 130 -2.21 -5.37 -12.06
C VAL A 130 -3.56 -5.62 -12.72
N GLY A 131 -4.36 -4.58 -12.85
CA GLY A 131 -5.56 -4.57 -13.66
C GLY A 131 -5.27 -4.14 -15.09
N THR A 132 -6.26 -4.31 -15.96
CA THR A 132 -6.21 -3.84 -17.35
C THR A 132 -7.45 -3.01 -17.63
N VAL A 133 -7.27 -1.82 -18.18
CA VAL A 133 -8.39 -1.00 -18.68
C VAL A 133 -9.05 -1.73 -19.85
N THR A 134 -10.32 -2.06 -19.73
CA THR A 134 -11.08 -2.76 -20.79
C THR A 134 -12.02 -1.86 -21.56
N ASP A 135 -12.51 -0.79 -20.92
CA ASP A 135 -13.40 0.17 -21.57
C ASP A 135 -13.28 1.55 -20.93
N LEU A 136 -13.56 2.60 -21.75
CA LEU A 136 -13.70 3.98 -21.34
C LEU A 136 -14.95 4.55 -22.00
N ARG A 137 -15.88 5.06 -21.20
CA ARG A 137 -17.11 5.66 -21.69
C ARG A 137 -17.33 7.04 -21.05
N ARG A 138 -17.59 8.04 -21.85
CA ARG A 138 -18.06 9.34 -21.36
C ARG A 138 -19.55 9.28 -21.07
N ASP A 139 -19.95 9.89 -19.98
CA ASP A 139 -21.32 9.93 -19.51
C ASP A 139 -21.56 11.28 -18.83
N ASP A 140 -22.10 12.24 -19.61
CA ASP A 140 -22.26 13.63 -19.19
C ASP A 140 -20.94 14.22 -18.66
N ASN A 141 -20.89 14.57 -17.37
CA ASN A 141 -19.72 15.15 -16.71
C ASN A 141 -18.78 14.10 -16.11
N ALA A 142 -18.99 12.82 -16.34
CA ALA A 142 -18.17 11.76 -15.79
C ALA A 142 -17.50 10.92 -16.89
N ILE A 143 -16.37 10.32 -16.55
CA ILE A 143 -15.71 9.30 -17.37
C ILE A 143 -15.75 8.00 -16.61
N TRP A 144 -16.37 7.00 -17.18
CA TRP A 144 -16.42 5.64 -16.69
C TRP A 144 -15.20 4.88 -17.20
N TYR A 145 -14.52 4.22 -16.29
CA TYR A 145 -13.43 3.29 -16.59
C TYR A 145 -13.84 1.90 -16.12
N THR A 146 -13.69 0.93 -16.99
CA THR A 146 -13.89 -0.49 -16.65
C THR A 146 -12.54 -1.19 -16.65
N PHE A 147 -12.30 -1.99 -15.62
CA PHE A 147 -11.05 -2.71 -15.42
C PHE A 147 -11.33 -4.20 -15.29
N ARG A 148 -10.51 -5.01 -15.93
CA ARG A 148 -10.39 -6.43 -15.64
C ARG A 148 -9.31 -6.61 -14.58
N ALA A 149 -9.54 -7.50 -13.62
CA ALA A 149 -8.58 -7.83 -12.58
C ALA A 149 -8.60 -9.34 -12.28
N ASP A 150 -7.54 -9.79 -11.60
CA ASP A 150 -7.45 -11.16 -11.13
C ASP A 150 -8.54 -11.46 -10.08
N PRO A 151 -9.13 -12.67 -10.06
CA PRO A 151 -10.12 -13.06 -9.05
C PRO A 151 -9.64 -12.86 -7.60
N GLN A 152 -8.34 -13.01 -7.33
CA GLN A 152 -7.78 -12.78 -5.99
C GLN A 152 -7.88 -11.32 -5.56
N VAL A 153 -7.77 -10.38 -6.50
CA VAL A 153 -7.95 -8.95 -6.25
C VAL A 153 -9.44 -8.62 -6.17
N LEU A 154 -10.25 -9.13 -7.12
CA LEU A 154 -11.71 -8.89 -7.16
C LEU A 154 -12.42 -9.32 -5.88
N ARG A 155 -11.91 -10.32 -5.18
CA ARG A 155 -12.45 -10.82 -3.91
C ARG A 155 -12.64 -9.73 -2.85
N TYR A 156 -11.78 -8.70 -2.85
CA TYR A 156 -11.80 -7.60 -1.87
C TYR A 156 -12.43 -6.33 -2.42
N ILE A 157 -12.87 -6.33 -3.68
CA ILE A 157 -13.53 -5.19 -4.30
C ILE A 157 -15.04 -5.32 -4.09
N VAL A 158 -15.62 -4.31 -3.45
CA VAL A 158 -17.08 -4.28 -3.19
C VAL A 158 -17.68 -3.02 -3.81
N GLU A 159 -18.91 -3.14 -4.31
CA GLU A 159 -19.65 -1.99 -4.82
C GLU A 159 -19.81 -0.93 -3.73
N LYS A 160 -19.60 0.35 -4.08
CA LYS A 160 -19.54 1.50 -3.16
C LYS A 160 -18.38 1.50 -2.17
N GLY A 161 -17.52 0.48 -2.20
CA GLY A 161 -16.26 0.48 -1.46
C GLY A 161 -15.17 1.31 -2.17
N SER A 162 -14.01 1.39 -1.52
CA SER A 162 -12.83 2.08 -2.05
C SER A 162 -11.86 1.11 -2.70
N ILE A 163 -11.20 1.58 -3.75
CA ILE A 163 -10.10 0.90 -4.45
C ILE A 163 -9.03 1.93 -4.79
N THR A 164 -7.77 1.54 -4.73
CA THR A 164 -6.68 2.36 -5.24
C THR A 164 -6.28 1.91 -6.63
N ILE A 165 -6.33 2.83 -7.60
CA ILE A 165 -5.92 2.60 -8.99
C ILE A 165 -4.78 3.56 -9.32
N ASP A 166 -3.59 3.03 -9.61
CA ASP A 166 -2.37 3.84 -9.79
C ASP A 166 -2.18 4.91 -8.69
N GLY A 167 -2.48 4.54 -7.43
CA GLY A 167 -2.38 5.42 -6.27
C GLY A 167 -3.56 6.38 -6.07
N ILE A 168 -4.61 6.30 -6.87
CA ILE A 168 -5.78 7.16 -6.77
C ILE A 168 -6.88 6.42 -5.98
N SER A 169 -7.32 6.98 -4.87
CA SER A 169 -8.49 6.49 -4.12
C SER A 169 -9.78 6.78 -4.90
N LEU A 170 -10.51 5.74 -5.27
CA LEU A 170 -11.71 5.84 -6.10
C LEU A 170 -12.81 4.95 -5.54
N THR A 171 -14.06 5.38 -5.73
CA THR A 171 -15.23 4.60 -5.35
C THR A 171 -15.60 3.62 -6.46
N VAL A 172 -15.80 2.35 -6.09
CA VAL A 172 -16.28 1.30 -6.99
C VAL A 172 -17.75 1.56 -7.35
N ALA A 173 -18.04 1.72 -8.62
CA ALA A 173 -19.40 1.95 -9.11
C ALA A 173 -20.15 0.64 -9.36
N SER A 174 -19.45 -0.40 -9.84
CA SER A 174 -19.95 -1.75 -10.01
C SER A 174 -18.83 -2.76 -10.00
N VAL A 175 -19.14 -4.01 -9.67
CA VAL A 175 -18.18 -5.12 -9.69
C VAL A 175 -18.88 -6.39 -10.17
N ASP A 176 -18.20 -7.20 -10.98
CA ASP A 176 -18.65 -8.51 -11.44
C ASP A 176 -17.54 -9.58 -11.26
N ARG A 177 -17.73 -10.77 -11.88
CA ARG A 177 -16.79 -11.89 -11.75
C ARG A 177 -15.47 -11.68 -12.50
N THR A 178 -15.38 -10.70 -13.38
CA THR A 178 -14.26 -10.49 -14.31
C THR A 178 -13.58 -9.14 -14.13
N GLY A 179 -14.28 -8.19 -13.49
CA GLY A 179 -13.78 -6.83 -13.36
C GLY A 179 -14.68 -5.93 -12.52
N PHE A 180 -14.37 -4.66 -12.57
CA PHE A 180 -15.11 -3.62 -11.88
C PHE A 180 -15.07 -2.31 -12.68
N SER A 181 -15.94 -1.38 -12.33
CA SER A 181 -15.97 -0.05 -12.94
C SER A 181 -15.93 1.04 -11.89
N ILE A 182 -15.36 2.18 -12.27
CA ILE A 182 -15.42 3.43 -11.50
C ILE A 182 -15.97 4.55 -12.38
N SER A 183 -16.50 5.57 -11.74
CA SER A 183 -16.90 6.83 -12.42
C SER A 183 -16.06 7.97 -11.87
N ALA A 184 -15.22 8.57 -12.72
CA ALA A 184 -14.32 9.64 -12.33
C ALA A 184 -14.85 11.00 -12.82
N ILE A 185 -14.81 12.00 -11.91
CA ILE A 185 -15.14 13.39 -12.28
C ILE A 185 -14.01 14.00 -13.11
N PRO A 186 -14.28 15.00 -13.97
CA PRO A 186 -13.28 15.62 -14.84
C PRO A 186 -12.06 16.14 -14.11
N HIS A 187 -12.24 16.69 -12.92
CA HIS A 187 -11.14 17.18 -12.09
C HIS A 187 -10.14 16.07 -11.75
N THR A 188 -10.64 14.92 -11.26
CA THR A 188 -9.79 13.77 -10.92
C THR A 188 -9.03 13.26 -12.14
N VAL A 189 -9.71 13.17 -13.28
CA VAL A 189 -9.08 12.73 -14.53
C VAL A 189 -7.97 13.69 -14.94
N ALA A 190 -8.22 15.01 -14.92
CA ALA A 190 -7.25 16.02 -15.35
C ALA A 190 -6.03 16.13 -14.43
N GLN A 191 -6.17 15.81 -13.14
CA GLN A 191 -5.09 15.91 -12.14
C GLN A 191 -4.31 14.61 -11.94
N THR A 192 -4.64 13.55 -12.68
CA THR A 192 -4.02 12.24 -12.50
C THR A 192 -3.70 11.58 -13.83
N VAL A 193 -2.90 10.50 -13.79
CA VAL A 193 -2.58 9.71 -14.99
C VAL A 193 -3.79 9.01 -15.61
N LEU A 194 -4.98 9.08 -15.01
CA LEU A 194 -6.21 8.57 -15.65
C LEU A 194 -6.45 9.21 -17.03
N GLN A 195 -6.08 10.49 -17.20
CA GLN A 195 -6.23 11.18 -18.51
C GLN A 195 -5.43 10.50 -19.63
N ASP A 196 -4.37 9.80 -19.31
CA ASP A 196 -3.51 9.12 -20.27
C ASP A 196 -3.92 7.68 -20.54
N ARG A 197 -4.74 7.09 -19.64
CA ARG A 197 -5.13 5.69 -19.71
C ARG A 197 -6.03 5.42 -20.90
N ARG A 198 -5.75 4.32 -21.59
CA ARG A 198 -6.46 3.82 -22.76
C ARG A 198 -6.82 2.35 -22.59
N LYS A 199 -7.74 1.86 -23.37
CA LYS A 199 -8.07 0.44 -23.44
C LYS A 199 -6.82 -0.40 -23.72
N GLY A 200 -6.57 -1.41 -22.89
CA GLY A 200 -5.39 -2.27 -22.92
C GLY A 200 -4.27 -1.84 -21.96
N ASP A 201 -4.33 -0.65 -21.39
CA ASP A 201 -3.29 -0.19 -20.46
C ASP A 201 -3.36 -0.93 -19.13
N PRO A 202 -2.21 -1.33 -18.58
CA PRO A 202 -2.13 -1.86 -17.24
C PRO A 202 -2.21 -0.74 -16.20
N VAL A 203 -2.81 -1.06 -15.04
CA VAL A 203 -2.89 -0.19 -13.87
C VAL A 203 -2.55 -0.97 -12.61
N ASN A 204 -1.92 -0.33 -11.64
CA ASN A 204 -1.70 -0.90 -10.32
C ASN A 204 -3.00 -0.88 -9.51
N LEU A 205 -3.30 -1.97 -8.84
CA LEU A 205 -4.48 -2.10 -7.99
C LEU A 205 -4.03 -2.42 -6.56
N GLU A 206 -4.53 -1.63 -5.60
CA GLU A 206 -4.42 -1.93 -4.17
C GLU A 206 -5.82 -1.91 -3.57
N THR A 207 -6.25 -3.03 -2.98
CA THR A 207 -7.55 -3.18 -2.33
C THR A 207 -7.49 -2.65 -0.91
N ASP A 208 -8.63 -2.23 -0.36
CA ASP A 208 -8.71 -1.76 1.02
C ASP A 208 -8.21 -2.84 1.98
N ILE A 209 -7.22 -2.47 2.78
CA ILE A 209 -6.54 -3.36 3.73
C ILE A 209 -7.52 -3.92 4.79
N ILE A 210 -8.61 -3.20 5.09
CA ILE A 210 -9.61 -3.61 6.07
C ILE A 210 -10.24 -4.95 5.67
N GLY A 211 -10.59 -5.12 4.38
CA GLY A 211 -11.15 -6.37 3.88
C GLY A 211 -10.24 -7.58 4.12
N LYS A 212 -8.94 -7.40 3.94
CA LYS A 212 -7.93 -8.46 4.17
C LYS A 212 -7.81 -8.83 5.66
N TYR A 213 -7.84 -7.85 6.54
CA TYR A 213 -7.81 -8.10 7.99
C TYR A 213 -9.09 -8.78 8.47
N VAL A 214 -10.26 -8.33 8.02
CA VAL A 214 -11.54 -8.95 8.34
C VAL A 214 -11.53 -10.41 7.91
N GLU A 215 -11.11 -10.70 6.68
CA GLU A 215 -11.00 -12.09 6.20
C GLU A 215 -10.05 -12.91 7.07
N LYS A 216 -8.85 -12.42 7.35
CA LYS A 216 -7.87 -13.12 8.18
C LYS A 216 -8.41 -13.43 9.57
N LEU A 217 -9.15 -12.49 10.18
CA LEU A 217 -9.74 -12.69 11.51
C LEU A 217 -10.88 -13.72 11.49
N LEU A 218 -11.70 -13.73 10.44
CA LEU A 218 -12.81 -14.69 10.30
C LEU A 218 -12.33 -16.12 10.04
N TYR A 219 -11.19 -16.27 9.36
CA TYR A 219 -10.60 -17.59 9.03
C TYR A 219 -9.40 -17.95 9.91
N ALA A 220 -8.96 -17.09 10.80
CA ALA A 220 -7.99 -17.45 11.84
C ALA A 220 -8.68 -18.45 12.79
N GLY A 221 -8.26 -19.70 12.75
CA GLY A 221 -8.63 -20.69 13.76
C GLY A 221 -8.23 -20.18 15.17
N PRO A 222 -8.71 -20.83 16.24
CA PRO A 222 -8.35 -20.42 17.59
C PRO A 222 -6.81 -20.31 17.73
N PRO A 223 -6.30 -19.33 18.51
CA PRO A 223 -4.87 -19.15 18.67
C PRO A 223 -4.26 -20.48 19.12
N MET A 224 -3.20 -20.92 18.42
CA MET A 224 -2.43 -22.09 18.88
C MET A 224 -1.92 -21.78 20.27
N GLN A 225 -2.55 -22.39 21.27
CA GLN A 225 -2.03 -22.37 22.64
C GLN A 225 -0.65 -23.04 22.57
N GLY A 226 0.36 -22.26 22.94
CA GLY A 226 1.73 -22.76 23.01
C GLY A 226 1.73 -24.06 23.80
N THR A 227 2.21 -25.13 23.17
CA THR A 227 2.52 -26.40 23.85
C THR A 227 3.64 -26.11 24.84
N ALA A 228 3.29 -25.85 26.09
CA ALA A 228 4.18 -26.13 27.19
C ALA A 228 4.45 -27.64 27.15
N ALA A 229 5.71 -28.00 26.96
CA ALA A 229 6.16 -29.37 27.01
C ALA A 229 5.97 -29.89 28.43
N GLU A 230 4.94 -30.72 28.66
CA GLU A 230 4.94 -31.65 29.81
C GLU A 230 4.55 -33.03 29.27
N GLY A 231 5.48 -33.94 29.48
CA GLY A 231 5.27 -35.36 29.16
C GLY A 231 4.24 -35.97 30.11
N GLY A 232 3.36 -36.82 29.56
CA GLY A 232 2.38 -37.58 30.32
C GLY A 232 1.62 -38.53 29.42
N ILE A 233 1.91 -39.79 29.50
CA ILE A 233 1.24 -40.93 28.84
C ILE A 233 -0.17 -41.08 29.43
N GLY A 234 -1.22 -41.18 28.56
CA GLY A 234 -2.56 -41.51 29.03
C GLY A 234 -3.56 -41.64 27.89
N ALA A 235 -3.96 -42.87 27.56
CA ALA A 235 -4.99 -43.20 26.58
C ALA A 235 -6.39 -42.78 27.06
N GLY A 236 -7.27 -42.37 26.17
CA GLY A 236 -8.70 -42.20 26.45
C GLY A 236 -9.38 -41.26 25.46
N GLY A 237 -10.13 -41.83 24.49
CA GLY A 237 -10.91 -41.08 23.52
C GLY A 237 -12.09 -40.37 24.14
N SER A 238 -12.31 -39.12 23.70
CA SER A 238 -13.64 -38.49 23.67
C SER A 238 -13.56 -37.30 22.70
N GLU A 239 -14.48 -37.28 21.76
CA GLU A 239 -14.70 -36.16 20.84
C GLU A 239 -14.95 -34.87 21.62
N LYS A 240 -14.01 -33.92 21.57
CA LYS A 240 -14.21 -32.56 22.09
C LYS A 240 -14.66 -31.65 20.94
N LYS A 241 -15.92 -31.24 20.99
CA LYS A 241 -16.46 -30.11 20.25
C LYS A 241 -15.56 -28.88 20.45
N SER A 242 -15.13 -28.26 19.35
CA SER A 242 -14.38 -27.00 19.35
C SER A 242 -15.25 -25.86 19.90
N PRO A 243 -14.84 -25.13 20.90
CA PRO A 243 -15.55 -23.93 21.35
C PRO A 243 -14.99 -22.69 20.67
N GLY A 244 -15.87 -21.89 20.01
CA GLY A 244 -15.65 -20.46 19.87
C GLY A 244 -15.27 -19.91 18.49
N GLY A 245 -15.96 -20.34 17.41
CA GLY A 245 -16.06 -19.52 16.20
C GLY A 245 -17.33 -18.64 16.27
N ILE A 246 -17.33 -17.44 15.69
CA ILE A 246 -18.55 -16.67 15.47
C ILE A 246 -19.43 -17.50 14.53
N THR A 247 -20.47 -18.12 15.10
CA THR A 247 -21.42 -18.92 14.33
C THR A 247 -22.59 -18.06 13.86
N ARG A 248 -23.29 -18.51 12.83
CA ARG A 248 -24.53 -17.86 12.37
C ARG A 248 -25.54 -17.68 13.51
N GLU A 249 -25.61 -18.65 14.43
CA GLU A 249 -26.47 -18.61 15.62
C GLU A 249 -26.04 -17.52 16.62
N PHE A 250 -24.72 -17.34 16.79
CA PHE A 250 -24.17 -16.25 17.62
C PHE A 250 -24.54 -14.88 17.04
N LEU A 251 -24.45 -14.69 15.72
CA LEU A 251 -24.81 -13.44 15.05
C LEU A 251 -26.31 -13.16 15.20
N MET A 252 -27.16 -14.13 14.90
CA MET A 252 -28.62 -13.97 15.06
C MET A 252 -29.03 -13.66 16.50
N LYS A 253 -28.39 -14.25 17.51
CA LYS A 253 -28.67 -14.00 18.93
C LYS A 253 -28.25 -12.58 19.37
N ASN A 254 -27.31 -11.95 18.68
CA ASN A 254 -26.80 -10.62 19.01
C ASN A 254 -27.28 -9.53 18.04
N GLY A 255 -28.29 -9.80 17.20
CA GLY A 255 -28.96 -8.79 16.38
C GLY A 255 -28.26 -8.46 15.05
N PHE A 256 -27.45 -9.38 14.54
CA PHE A 256 -26.79 -9.29 13.23
C PHE A 256 -27.33 -10.32 12.24
#